data_77ece6676b6931217664bf0b50602819
#
_entry.id   77ece6676b6931217664bf0b50602819
#
_cell.length_a   1.000
_cell.length_b   1.000
_cell.length_c   1.000
_cell.angle_alpha   90.00
_cell.angle_beta   90.00
_cell.angle_gamma   90.00
#
_symmetry.space_group_name_H-M   'P 1'
#
loop_
_entity.id
_entity.type
_entity.pdbx_description
1 polymer ?
#
loop_
_entity_poly.entity_id
_entity_poly.type
_entity_poly.pdbx_seq_one_letter_code
_entity_poly.pdbx_strand_id
1 'polypeptide(L)'
;MAIDRQKPTSLHSLFYWAEKHPDNVYLTQPYPDGRVEDITWAQAADQVRRMAGYLNGLDLPRPSNIAILGKNSAHWILADLAIWAAGHVSVPLYPTLNGETAAYVLEHSEAKLLFLGKLDGTADGWNDIKGHIPPDLPIVSLPMSPRNDTPTWQDIVASQSPAEPRLPNPDDLATIVYTSGSTGRPKGVMHSFRTMISVADGLQQLFPVSSSERMLSYLPLAHVAERAAVETQSLYYGFHLYFANSLDTFQEDLQRARPTLFFSVPRLWMKFYLGVNAKLPPKKQKLLFSIPVISSLVKKKVLKQLGLDHCRAALTGAAPLSAEIIGWYRNLGLELLEVYGMSENFGYSHANRPGQARVGSVGMANPGVEHRIGDGSEVQVKSPGQMVGYFKNEEKTREDITEDGFLKTGDMGEIDEQGYLRITGRVKDLFKTSKGKYVVPVPIENRFNHPKAEVVCVAGANQPQPCLMVLLSEEARDELDRGADRSELEQELARELEAVNADCESHEKVAFVVVVREPWTMENGMLTPTMKIKRNVIEDFYNRKMDEWFARNAKVIWEF
;
A
#
# COMPACT_ATOMS: atom_id res chain seq x y z
N MET A 1 -15.87 21.23 -2.90
CA MET A 1 -16.51 21.86 -1.70
C MET A 1 -15.48 22.71 -0.99
N ALA A 2 -15.89 23.79 -0.34
CA ALA A 2 -14.97 24.53 0.51
C ALA A 2 -14.65 23.68 1.76
N ILE A 3 -13.38 23.65 2.17
CA ILE A 3 -12.94 23.00 3.41
C ILE A 3 -13.88 23.43 4.54
N ASP A 4 -14.43 22.45 5.28
CA ASP A 4 -15.29 22.73 6.41
C ASP A 4 -14.55 23.62 7.43
N ARG A 5 -15.06 24.83 7.66
CA ARG A 5 -14.40 25.80 8.57
C ARG A 5 -14.32 25.30 10.02
N GLN A 6 -15.13 24.33 10.42
CA GLN A 6 -15.06 23.71 11.74
C GLN A 6 -13.99 22.61 11.84
N LYS A 7 -13.57 22.05 10.69
CA LYS A 7 -12.57 20.97 10.60
C LYS A 7 -11.49 21.30 9.56
N PRO A 8 -10.76 22.42 9.70
CA PRO A 8 -9.79 22.84 8.68
C PRO A 8 -8.55 21.95 8.60
N THR A 9 -8.34 21.02 9.53
CA THR A 9 -7.29 19.98 9.48
C THR A 9 -7.77 18.69 10.14
N SER A 10 -7.06 17.59 9.91
CA SER A 10 -7.35 16.28 10.52
C SER A 10 -7.37 16.34 12.05
N LEU A 11 -6.48 17.14 12.66
CA LEU A 11 -6.46 17.31 14.11
C LEU A 11 -7.70 18.06 14.63
N HIS A 12 -8.18 19.09 13.94
CA HIS A 12 -9.45 19.75 14.29
C HIS A 12 -10.62 18.76 14.24
N SER A 13 -10.60 17.81 13.30
CA SER A 13 -11.64 16.80 13.18
C SER A 13 -11.72 15.89 14.41
N LEU A 14 -10.58 15.50 15.01
CA LEU A 14 -10.57 14.72 16.25
C LEU A 14 -11.37 15.44 17.36
N PHE A 15 -11.07 16.71 17.61
CA PHE A 15 -11.72 17.47 18.68
C PHE A 15 -13.18 17.81 18.36
N TYR A 16 -13.50 18.03 17.07
CA TYR A 16 -14.88 18.17 16.62
C TYR A 16 -15.73 16.94 16.94
N TRP A 17 -15.25 15.73 16.62
CA TRP A 17 -15.99 14.50 16.89
C TRP A 17 -16.05 14.17 18.38
N ALA A 18 -14.98 14.47 19.13
CA ALA A 18 -14.97 14.30 20.59
C ALA A 18 -15.99 15.20 21.29
N GLU A 19 -16.28 16.39 20.74
CA GLU A 19 -17.32 17.28 21.24
C GLU A 19 -18.74 16.84 20.82
N LYS A 20 -18.92 16.48 19.54
CA LYS A 20 -20.25 16.18 18.97
C LYS A 20 -20.73 14.78 19.27
N HIS A 21 -19.83 13.80 19.34
CA HIS A 21 -20.16 12.38 19.51
C HIS A 21 -19.16 11.69 20.46
N PRO A 22 -19.01 12.18 21.71
CA PRO A 22 -17.97 11.74 22.65
C PRO A 22 -17.95 10.23 22.90
N ASP A 23 -19.12 9.61 22.98
CA ASP A 23 -19.29 8.21 23.35
C ASP A 23 -19.25 7.24 22.15
N ASN A 24 -19.23 7.78 20.92
CA ASN A 24 -19.12 6.91 19.74
C ASN A 24 -17.72 6.30 19.67
N VAL A 25 -17.66 5.00 19.34
CA VAL A 25 -16.38 4.30 19.16
C VAL A 25 -15.73 4.80 17.89
N TYR A 26 -14.48 5.23 18.03
CA TYR A 26 -13.63 5.62 16.91
C TYR A 26 -12.71 4.48 16.49
N LEU A 27 -12.03 3.81 17.44
CA LEU A 27 -11.02 2.80 17.17
C LEU A 27 -11.35 1.50 17.92
N THR A 28 -11.29 0.36 17.23
CA THR A 28 -11.39 -0.99 17.83
C THR A 28 -10.07 -1.71 17.65
N GLN A 29 -9.38 -2.00 18.76
CA GLN A 29 -8.07 -2.65 18.81
C GLN A 29 -8.16 -4.07 19.36
N PRO A 30 -7.91 -5.11 18.55
CA PRO A 30 -7.67 -6.46 19.05
C PRO A 30 -6.23 -6.63 19.53
N TYR A 31 -6.03 -7.43 20.57
CA TYR A 31 -4.74 -7.73 21.17
C TYR A 31 -4.39 -9.23 21.05
N PRO A 32 -3.09 -9.60 21.14
CA PRO A 32 -2.65 -10.99 21.03
C PRO A 32 -3.22 -11.93 22.11
N ASP A 33 -3.63 -11.40 23.26
CA ASP A 33 -4.28 -12.14 24.36
C ASP A 33 -5.77 -12.41 24.12
N GLY A 34 -6.32 -12.01 23.00
CA GLY A 34 -7.72 -12.15 22.63
C GLY A 34 -8.63 -11.02 23.15
N ARG A 35 -8.11 -10.09 23.94
CA ARG A 35 -8.82 -8.89 24.36
C ARG A 35 -9.09 -7.98 23.14
N VAL A 36 -10.25 -7.35 23.14
CA VAL A 36 -10.59 -6.29 22.16
C VAL A 36 -10.96 -5.03 22.94
N GLU A 37 -10.37 -3.93 22.57
CA GLU A 37 -10.58 -2.63 23.22
C GLU A 37 -11.22 -1.64 22.24
N ASP A 38 -12.30 -1.03 22.68
CA ASP A 38 -12.93 0.08 21.96
C ASP A 38 -12.50 1.40 22.60
N ILE A 39 -12.06 2.34 21.77
CA ILE A 39 -11.65 3.70 22.15
C ILE A 39 -12.65 4.67 21.54
N THR A 40 -13.34 5.42 22.39
CA THR A 40 -14.29 6.45 21.95
C THR A 40 -13.58 7.71 21.49
N TRP A 41 -14.31 8.62 20.80
CA TRP A 41 -13.76 9.90 20.40
C TRP A 41 -13.27 10.73 21.58
N ALA A 42 -14.03 10.74 22.69
CA ALA A 42 -13.62 11.44 23.92
C ALA A 42 -12.33 10.86 24.52
N GLN A 43 -12.23 9.53 24.59
CA GLN A 43 -11.03 8.86 25.08
C GLN A 43 -9.82 9.09 24.19
N ALA A 44 -10.00 9.07 22.87
CA ALA A 44 -8.95 9.37 21.90
C ALA A 44 -8.43 10.81 22.08
N ALA A 45 -9.32 11.79 22.18
CA ALA A 45 -8.95 13.18 22.38
C ALA A 45 -8.24 13.43 23.73
N ASP A 46 -8.68 12.77 24.82
CA ASP A 46 -8.03 12.87 26.13
C ASP A 46 -6.62 12.28 26.09
N GLN A 47 -6.44 11.08 25.55
CA GLN A 47 -5.12 10.44 25.42
C GLN A 47 -4.17 11.29 24.56
N VAL A 48 -4.64 11.84 23.44
CA VAL A 48 -3.87 12.72 22.56
C VAL A 48 -3.41 13.98 23.30
N ARG A 49 -4.29 14.63 24.09
CA ARG A 49 -3.94 15.82 24.88
C ARG A 49 -2.92 15.51 25.96
N ARG A 50 -3.02 14.38 26.65
CA ARG A 50 -2.06 13.96 27.67
C ARG A 50 -0.69 13.64 27.08
N MET A 51 -0.65 12.91 25.97
CA MET A 51 0.61 12.64 25.26
C MET A 51 1.23 13.92 24.69
N ALA A 52 0.43 14.85 24.17
CA ALA A 52 0.91 16.16 23.75
C ALA A 52 1.49 16.95 24.93
N GLY A 53 0.91 16.83 26.13
CA GLY A 53 1.46 17.39 27.37
C GLY A 53 2.86 16.85 27.70
N TYR A 54 3.05 15.55 27.56
CA TYR A 54 4.35 14.92 27.71
C TYR A 54 5.37 15.43 26.69
N LEU A 55 5.00 15.45 25.39
CA LEU A 55 5.88 15.94 24.32
C LEU A 55 6.25 17.42 24.52
N ASN A 56 5.33 18.25 25.02
CA ASN A 56 5.60 19.64 25.34
C ASN A 56 6.63 19.80 26.48
N GLY A 57 6.66 18.85 27.43
CA GLY A 57 7.62 18.83 28.55
C GLY A 57 9.03 18.41 28.17
N LEU A 58 9.26 17.90 26.95
CA LEU A 58 10.58 17.51 26.46
C LEU A 58 11.41 18.67 25.90
N ASP A 59 10.88 19.89 25.88
CA ASP A 59 11.53 21.11 25.35
C ASP A 59 12.13 20.95 23.94
N LEU A 60 11.49 20.14 23.10
CA LEU A 60 11.92 19.97 21.71
C LEU A 60 11.70 21.25 20.89
N PRO A 61 12.66 21.63 20.00
CA PRO A 61 12.44 22.71 19.04
C PRO A 61 11.18 22.48 18.22
N ARG A 62 10.42 23.53 17.90
CA ARG A 62 9.19 23.40 17.10
C ARG A 62 9.32 24.10 15.75
N PRO A 63 8.89 23.41 14.68
CA PRO A 63 8.51 21.98 14.65
C PRO A 63 9.73 21.05 14.70
N SER A 64 9.64 19.94 15.42
CA SER A 64 10.57 18.82 15.35
C SER A 64 9.94 17.65 14.59
N ASN A 65 10.76 16.83 13.98
CA ASN A 65 10.32 15.57 13.39
C ASN A 65 10.31 14.48 14.47
N ILE A 66 9.19 13.78 14.59
CA ILE A 66 9.01 12.67 15.54
C ILE A 66 8.64 11.41 14.76
N ALA A 67 9.42 10.36 14.97
CA ALA A 67 9.28 9.11 14.24
C ALA A 67 8.22 8.19 14.87
N ILE A 68 7.54 7.41 14.04
CA ILE A 68 6.65 6.32 14.45
C ILE A 68 7.07 5.06 13.71
N LEU A 69 7.52 4.03 14.43
CA LEU A 69 7.85 2.72 13.90
C LEU A 69 6.92 1.67 14.49
N GLY A 70 6.09 1.07 13.67
CA GLY A 70 5.18 0.01 14.11
C GLY A 70 4.13 -0.35 13.07
N LYS A 71 3.55 -1.54 13.24
CA LYS A 71 2.36 -1.97 12.50
C LYS A 71 1.13 -1.19 12.93
N ASN A 72 0.11 -1.23 12.11
CA ASN A 72 -1.16 -0.55 12.39
C ASN A 72 -1.72 -0.94 13.75
N SER A 73 -2.07 0.07 14.51
CA SER A 73 -2.77 -0.05 15.79
C SER A 73 -3.49 1.25 16.11
N ALA A 74 -4.44 1.21 17.04
CA ALA A 74 -5.11 2.42 17.53
C ALA A 74 -4.09 3.44 18.03
N HIS A 75 -3.09 2.99 18.77
CA HIS A 75 -2.07 3.86 19.37
C HIS A 75 -1.07 4.41 18.35
N TRP A 76 -0.93 3.79 17.16
CA TRP A 76 -0.19 4.40 16.06
C TRP A 76 -0.88 5.70 15.61
N ILE A 77 -2.20 5.67 15.39
CA ILE A 77 -2.99 6.86 15.01
C ILE A 77 -3.00 7.89 16.15
N LEU A 78 -3.17 7.45 17.40
CA LEU A 78 -3.14 8.35 18.54
C LEU A 78 -1.76 9.02 18.71
N ALA A 79 -0.66 8.34 18.41
CA ALA A 79 0.68 8.91 18.41
C ALA A 79 0.85 9.98 17.33
N ASP A 80 0.38 9.72 16.11
CA ASP A 80 0.40 10.69 15.01
C ASP A 80 -0.37 11.97 15.38
N LEU A 81 -1.58 11.80 15.92
CA LEU A 81 -2.40 12.91 16.41
C LEU A 81 -1.75 13.68 17.58
N ALA A 82 -1.06 12.98 18.50
CA ALA A 82 -0.37 13.61 19.61
C ALA A 82 0.86 14.42 19.15
N ILE A 83 1.58 13.92 18.14
CA ILE A 83 2.67 14.65 17.48
C ILE A 83 2.15 15.98 16.93
N TRP A 84 1.04 15.94 16.18
CA TRP A 84 0.42 17.16 15.64
C TRP A 84 -0.11 18.08 16.74
N ALA A 85 -0.73 17.53 17.78
CA ALA A 85 -1.26 18.31 18.91
C ALA A 85 -0.15 19.01 19.72
N ALA A 86 1.07 18.47 19.69
CA ALA A 86 2.25 19.11 20.28
C ALA A 86 2.94 20.11 19.33
N GLY A 87 2.47 20.26 18.09
CA GLY A 87 3.02 21.16 17.07
C GLY A 87 4.28 20.63 16.39
N HIS A 88 4.35 19.31 16.18
CA HIS A 88 5.45 18.61 15.54
C HIS A 88 5.03 17.91 14.25
N VAL A 89 6.00 17.38 13.49
CA VAL A 89 5.81 16.70 12.21
C VAL A 89 6.01 15.19 12.40
N SER A 90 5.11 14.36 11.89
CA SER A 90 5.26 12.93 11.98
C SER A 90 6.14 12.34 10.86
N VAL A 91 6.96 11.36 11.23
CA VAL A 91 7.82 10.60 10.30
C VAL A 91 7.51 9.13 10.45
N PRO A 92 6.55 8.59 9.67
CA PRO A 92 6.21 7.18 9.73
C PRO A 92 7.28 6.31 9.07
N LEU A 93 7.72 5.25 9.76
CA LEU A 93 8.62 4.23 9.26
C LEU A 93 7.85 2.94 8.97
N TYR A 94 8.16 2.30 7.83
CA TYR A 94 7.63 0.97 7.55
C TYR A 94 8.11 -0.04 8.59
N PRO A 95 7.21 -0.87 9.15
CA PRO A 95 7.58 -1.88 10.16
C PRO A 95 8.47 -3.00 9.61
N THR A 96 8.65 -3.06 8.29
CA THR A 96 9.41 -4.06 7.56
C THR A 96 10.74 -3.52 7.01
N LEU A 97 11.19 -2.34 7.45
CA LEU A 97 12.51 -1.83 7.10
C LEU A 97 13.60 -2.69 7.75
N ASN A 98 14.72 -2.86 7.04
CA ASN A 98 15.94 -3.36 7.65
C ASN A 98 16.61 -2.28 8.52
N GLY A 99 17.53 -2.70 9.39
CA GLY A 99 18.17 -1.82 10.36
C GLY A 99 18.91 -0.64 9.72
N GLU A 100 19.65 -0.86 8.64
CA GLU A 100 20.38 0.20 7.92
C GLU A 100 19.45 1.26 7.35
N THR A 101 18.33 0.84 6.77
CA THR A 101 17.33 1.76 6.21
C THR A 101 16.60 2.52 7.31
N ALA A 102 16.28 1.86 8.43
CA ALA A 102 15.67 2.51 9.59
C ALA A 102 16.61 3.57 10.17
N ALA A 103 17.90 3.24 10.37
CA ALA A 103 18.92 4.19 10.81
C ALA A 103 19.00 5.41 9.87
N TYR A 104 19.10 5.16 8.56
CA TYR A 104 19.13 6.24 7.57
C TYR A 104 17.91 7.16 7.66
N VAL A 105 16.70 6.60 7.78
CA VAL A 105 15.47 7.41 7.86
C VAL A 105 15.46 8.25 9.14
N LEU A 106 15.84 7.68 10.28
CA LEU A 106 15.90 8.40 11.56
C LEU A 106 16.93 9.53 11.54
N GLU A 107 18.11 9.28 10.99
CA GLU A 107 19.17 10.27 10.86
C GLU A 107 18.80 11.36 9.84
N HIS A 108 18.42 10.99 8.62
CA HIS A 108 18.10 11.93 7.55
C HIS A 108 16.91 12.82 7.92
N SER A 109 15.88 12.25 8.55
CA SER A 109 14.72 13.02 9.04
C SER A 109 15.03 13.88 10.25
N GLU A 110 16.21 13.73 10.89
CA GLU A 110 16.57 14.40 12.16
C GLU A 110 15.55 14.14 13.26
N ALA A 111 15.03 12.92 13.34
CA ALA A 111 14.03 12.55 14.32
C ALA A 111 14.53 12.83 15.74
N LYS A 112 13.67 13.47 16.57
CA LYS A 112 14.01 13.84 17.96
C LYS A 112 13.43 12.88 18.99
N LEU A 113 12.50 12.03 18.60
CA LEU A 113 11.89 10.99 19.42
C LEU A 113 11.35 9.90 18.51
N LEU A 114 11.31 8.67 18.98
CA LEU A 114 10.71 7.53 18.32
C LEU A 114 9.56 6.97 19.16
N PHE A 115 8.36 6.93 18.61
CA PHE A 115 7.29 6.07 19.09
C PHE A 115 7.49 4.67 18.50
N LEU A 116 7.73 3.68 19.38
CA LEU A 116 7.92 2.29 18.99
C LEU A 116 6.65 1.50 19.29
N GLY A 117 5.98 1.08 18.24
CA GLY A 117 4.74 0.32 18.31
C GLY A 117 4.93 -1.17 18.07
N LYS A 118 3.82 -1.82 17.74
CA LYS A 118 3.76 -3.25 17.44
C LYS A 118 4.67 -3.58 16.25
N LEU A 119 5.53 -4.60 16.45
CA LEU A 119 6.27 -5.26 15.39
C LEU A 119 5.91 -6.76 15.38
N ASP A 120 6.20 -7.47 14.30
CA ASP A 120 5.98 -8.92 14.29
C ASP A 120 6.80 -9.58 15.37
N GLY A 121 6.17 -10.50 16.09
CA GLY A 121 6.76 -11.25 17.19
C GLY A 121 7.82 -12.27 16.76
N THR A 122 8.16 -12.34 15.48
CA THR A 122 9.38 -12.98 15.03
C THR A 122 10.53 -12.14 15.54
N ALA A 123 11.43 -12.76 16.26
CA ALA A 123 12.63 -12.18 16.81
C ALA A 123 13.43 -11.32 15.81
N ASP A 124 13.11 -11.42 14.53
CA ASP A 124 13.89 -10.91 13.43
C ASP A 124 13.67 -9.41 13.15
N GLY A 125 12.45 -8.88 13.12
CA GLY A 125 12.21 -7.46 12.81
C GLY A 125 12.82 -6.51 13.82
N TRP A 126 12.50 -6.66 15.11
CA TRP A 126 13.07 -5.82 16.16
C TRP A 126 14.56 -6.07 16.38
N ASN A 127 15.00 -7.33 16.33
CA ASN A 127 16.41 -7.69 16.54
C ASN A 127 17.32 -7.10 15.46
N ASP A 128 16.86 -6.99 14.23
CA ASP A 128 17.61 -6.32 13.18
C ASP A 128 17.66 -4.79 13.38
N ILE A 129 16.54 -4.17 13.77
CA ILE A 129 16.43 -2.72 13.88
C ILE A 129 17.07 -2.16 15.15
N LYS A 130 16.95 -2.84 16.30
CA LYS A 130 17.31 -2.32 17.63
C LYS A 130 18.77 -1.82 17.74
N GLY A 131 19.69 -2.50 17.05
CA GLY A 131 21.12 -2.16 17.03
C GLY A 131 21.45 -0.96 16.13
N HIS A 132 20.49 -0.50 15.32
CA HIS A 132 20.65 0.57 14.38
C HIS A 132 19.91 1.87 14.79
N ILE A 133 19.13 1.82 15.87
CA ILE A 133 18.51 3.03 16.42
C ILE A 133 19.59 3.88 17.09
N PRO A 134 19.66 5.18 16.80
CA PRO A 134 20.62 6.08 17.47
C PRO A 134 20.50 5.95 19.00
N PRO A 135 21.61 5.72 19.74
CA PRO A 135 21.55 5.43 21.18
C PRO A 135 20.98 6.57 22.02
N ASP A 136 21.13 7.80 21.55
CA ASP A 136 20.64 8.99 22.23
C ASP A 136 19.20 9.39 21.82
N LEU A 137 18.56 8.63 20.92
CA LEU A 137 17.20 8.92 20.48
C LEU A 137 16.21 8.44 21.54
N PRO A 138 15.44 9.32 22.20
CA PRO A 138 14.42 8.92 23.14
C PRO A 138 13.36 8.03 22.49
N ILE A 139 12.94 6.99 23.19
CA ILE A 139 11.91 6.05 22.74
C ILE A 139 10.73 6.09 23.71
N VAL A 140 9.52 6.15 23.17
CA VAL A 140 8.26 5.91 23.88
C VAL A 140 7.63 4.64 23.32
N SER A 141 7.40 3.65 24.20
CA SER A 141 6.75 2.39 23.82
C SER A 141 5.23 2.54 23.73
N LEU A 142 4.67 2.27 22.55
CA LEU A 142 3.24 2.11 22.37
C LEU A 142 2.80 0.71 22.88
N PRO A 143 1.51 0.47 23.10
CA PRO A 143 1.00 -0.88 23.37
C PRO A 143 1.46 -1.88 22.31
N MET A 144 1.77 -3.11 22.76
CA MET A 144 2.33 -4.19 21.93
C MET A 144 3.74 -3.90 21.38
N SER A 145 4.45 -2.90 21.91
CA SER A 145 5.87 -2.67 21.59
C SER A 145 6.73 -3.87 22.00
N PRO A 146 7.79 -4.19 21.25
CA PRO A 146 8.77 -5.22 21.65
C PRO A 146 9.65 -4.78 22.84
N ARG A 147 9.56 -3.51 23.26
CA ARG A 147 10.28 -2.95 24.42
C ARG A 147 9.32 -2.57 25.53
N ASN A 148 9.76 -2.79 26.78
CA ASN A 148 9.06 -2.41 28.01
C ASN A 148 9.95 -1.68 29.03
N ASP A 149 11.18 -1.39 28.64
CA ASP A 149 12.21 -0.72 29.47
C ASP A 149 12.31 0.79 29.17
N THR A 150 11.38 1.33 28.40
CA THR A 150 11.24 2.76 28.07
C THR A 150 9.93 3.31 28.62
N PRO A 151 9.74 4.65 28.73
CA PRO A 151 8.44 5.20 29.05
C PRO A 151 7.34 4.62 28.17
N THR A 152 6.26 4.15 28.78
CA THR A 152 5.14 3.56 28.03
C THR A 152 4.03 4.56 27.79
N TRP A 153 3.27 4.39 26.72
CA TRP A 153 2.08 5.19 26.44
C TRP A 153 1.12 5.23 27.61
N GLN A 154 0.84 4.08 28.22
CA GLN A 154 -0.11 3.96 29.31
C GLN A 154 0.34 4.72 30.56
N ASP A 155 1.62 4.61 30.95
CA ASP A 155 2.15 5.29 32.14
C ASP A 155 2.15 6.82 31.94
N ILE A 156 2.52 7.26 30.72
CA ILE A 156 2.49 8.68 30.37
C ILE A 156 1.06 9.22 30.44
N VAL A 157 0.10 8.57 29.77
CA VAL A 157 -1.30 8.99 29.75
C VAL A 157 -1.91 8.97 31.15
N ALA A 158 -1.55 8.00 32.00
CA ALA A 158 -2.03 7.93 33.37
C ALA A 158 -1.49 9.07 34.27
N SER A 159 -0.26 9.52 34.04
CA SER A 159 0.42 10.49 34.90
C SER A 159 0.35 11.94 34.42
N GLN A 160 0.21 12.16 33.12
CA GLN A 160 0.19 13.51 32.53
C GLN A 160 -1.19 14.17 32.60
N SER A 161 -1.22 15.46 32.87
CA SER A 161 -2.42 16.27 32.69
C SER A 161 -2.66 16.56 31.20
N PRO A 162 -3.92 16.63 30.75
CA PRO A 162 -4.23 17.00 29.36
C PRO A 162 -3.73 18.42 29.07
N ALA A 163 -2.99 18.59 27.98
CA ALA A 163 -2.54 19.90 27.50
C ALA A 163 -3.53 20.49 26.50
N GLU A 164 -3.52 21.80 26.37
CA GLU A 164 -4.22 22.46 25.26
C GLU A 164 -3.50 22.14 23.94
N PRO A 165 -4.21 21.60 22.94
CA PRO A 165 -3.57 21.20 21.69
C PRO A 165 -3.16 22.42 20.85
N ARG A 166 -2.02 22.32 20.19
CA ARG A 166 -1.61 23.28 19.17
C ARG A 166 -2.28 22.91 17.86
N LEU A 167 -3.33 23.64 17.52
CA LEU A 167 -4.07 23.38 16.28
C LEU A 167 -3.26 23.94 15.09
N PRO A 168 -2.93 23.09 14.08
CA PRO A 168 -2.13 23.52 12.94
C PRO A 168 -2.94 24.34 11.94
N ASN A 169 -2.24 25.15 11.14
CA ASN A 169 -2.80 25.73 9.92
C ASN A 169 -2.81 24.70 8.79
N PRO A 170 -3.69 24.83 7.79
CA PRO A 170 -3.71 23.92 6.65
C PRO A 170 -2.37 23.82 5.90
N ASP A 171 -1.60 24.88 5.83
CA ASP A 171 -0.33 24.92 5.12
C ASP A 171 0.88 24.42 5.93
N ASP A 172 0.69 24.15 7.23
CA ASP A 172 1.74 23.57 8.06
C ASP A 172 2.06 22.13 7.59
N LEU A 173 3.34 21.77 7.73
CA LEU A 173 3.80 20.42 7.39
C LEU A 173 3.23 19.41 8.38
N ALA A 174 2.54 18.40 7.87
CA ALA A 174 1.92 17.35 8.68
C ALA A 174 2.83 16.13 8.83
N THR A 175 3.44 15.70 7.73
CA THR A 175 4.18 14.44 7.71
C THR A 175 5.26 14.39 6.64
N ILE A 176 6.29 13.56 6.87
CA ILE A 176 7.34 13.23 5.89
C ILE A 176 7.30 11.72 5.67
N VAL A 177 6.77 11.28 4.53
CA VAL A 177 6.63 9.88 4.18
C VAL A 177 7.83 9.42 3.34
N TYR A 178 8.58 8.44 3.83
CA TYR A 178 9.73 7.92 3.10
C TYR A 178 9.33 6.86 2.08
N THR A 179 9.80 7.04 0.84
CA THR A 179 9.55 6.11 -0.26
C THR A 179 10.85 5.49 -0.73
N SER A 180 10.82 4.19 -1.05
CA SER A 180 11.94 3.53 -1.72
C SER A 180 12.02 4.02 -3.17
N GLY A 181 12.92 4.95 -3.43
CA GLY A 181 13.24 5.35 -4.81
C GLY A 181 13.85 4.20 -5.60
N SER A 182 13.59 4.15 -6.90
CA SER A 182 14.20 3.17 -7.83
C SER A 182 15.74 3.29 -7.96
N THR A 183 16.35 4.30 -7.36
CA THR A 183 17.75 4.69 -7.57
C THR A 183 18.60 4.71 -6.31
N GLY A 184 18.17 4.11 -5.18
CA GLY A 184 19.02 4.08 -3.99
C GLY A 184 18.28 4.35 -2.67
N ARG A 185 18.80 5.27 -1.86
CA ARG A 185 18.28 5.59 -0.52
C ARG A 185 16.86 6.16 -0.57
N PRO A 186 16.00 5.87 0.43
CA PRO A 186 14.65 6.41 0.50
C PRO A 186 14.62 7.94 0.50
N LYS A 187 13.59 8.51 -0.14
CA LYS A 187 13.34 9.96 -0.18
C LYS A 187 12.15 10.31 0.73
N GLY A 188 12.27 11.38 1.49
CA GLY A 188 11.19 11.87 2.35
C GLY A 188 10.25 12.80 1.58
N VAL A 189 9.03 12.36 1.31
CA VAL A 189 7.98 13.14 0.65
C VAL A 189 7.22 13.95 1.68
N MET A 190 7.22 15.27 1.56
CA MET A 190 6.60 16.20 2.51
C MET A 190 5.14 16.49 2.14
N HIS A 191 4.22 16.32 3.10
CA HIS A 191 2.80 16.67 2.93
C HIS A 191 2.32 17.63 4.01
N SER A 192 1.57 18.64 3.60
CA SER A 192 0.88 19.58 4.48
C SER A 192 -0.49 19.02 4.91
N PHE A 193 -1.08 19.62 5.95
CA PHE A 193 -2.47 19.32 6.30
C PHE A 193 -3.44 19.67 5.16
N ARG A 194 -3.16 20.72 4.38
CA ARG A 194 -3.95 21.06 3.19
C ARG A 194 -3.99 19.91 2.18
N THR A 195 -2.86 19.27 1.92
CA THR A 195 -2.77 18.07 1.06
C THR A 195 -3.74 16.99 1.53
N MET A 196 -3.67 16.64 2.83
CA MET A 196 -4.51 15.59 3.41
C MET A 196 -6.01 15.91 3.29
N ILE A 197 -6.41 17.14 3.61
CA ILE A 197 -7.82 17.58 3.56
C ILE A 197 -8.33 17.60 2.12
N SER A 198 -7.53 18.12 1.18
CA SER A 198 -7.94 18.20 -0.22
C SER A 198 -8.19 16.81 -0.82
N VAL A 199 -7.38 15.84 -0.40
CA VAL A 199 -7.57 14.43 -0.80
C VAL A 199 -8.83 13.86 -0.16
N ALA A 200 -9.07 14.13 1.13
CA ALA A 200 -10.30 13.68 1.81
C ALA A 200 -11.56 14.21 1.13
N ASP A 201 -11.58 15.51 0.80
CA ASP A 201 -12.70 16.15 0.11
C ASP A 201 -12.91 15.58 -1.30
N GLY A 202 -11.81 15.36 -2.04
CA GLY A 202 -11.87 14.76 -3.37
C GLY A 202 -12.37 13.31 -3.37
N LEU A 203 -11.92 12.49 -2.41
CA LEU A 203 -12.42 11.13 -2.24
C LEU A 203 -13.90 11.08 -1.85
N GLN A 204 -14.37 12.04 -1.04
CA GLN A 204 -15.79 12.17 -0.69
C GLN A 204 -16.67 12.38 -1.91
N GLN A 205 -16.21 13.12 -2.91
CA GLN A 205 -16.95 13.36 -4.14
C GLN A 205 -17.06 12.09 -5.00
N LEU A 206 -16.10 11.18 -4.90
CA LEU A 206 -16.06 9.91 -5.65
C LEU A 206 -16.76 8.77 -4.91
N PHE A 207 -16.50 8.67 -3.62
CA PHE A 207 -16.96 7.60 -2.73
C PHE A 207 -17.58 8.23 -1.48
N PRO A 208 -18.81 8.77 -1.57
CA PRO A 208 -19.42 9.45 -0.42
C PRO A 208 -19.45 8.57 0.82
N VAL A 209 -18.94 9.09 1.92
CA VAL A 209 -18.85 8.43 3.23
C VAL A 209 -19.55 9.24 4.31
N SER A 210 -19.93 8.59 5.39
CA SER A 210 -20.55 9.18 6.57
C SER A 210 -19.98 8.56 7.84
N SER A 211 -20.38 9.06 9.00
CA SER A 211 -19.97 8.51 10.31
C SER A 211 -20.48 7.09 10.59
N SER A 212 -21.34 6.54 9.74
CA SER A 212 -21.81 5.15 9.87
C SER A 212 -20.90 4.13 9.17
N GLU A 213 -19.88 4.58 8.46
CA GLU A 213 -18.94 3.69 7.76
C GLU A 213 -18.03 2.93 8.73
N ARG A 214 -17.50 1.82 8.25
CA ARG A 214 -16.50 0.98 8.93
C ARG A 214 -15.41 0.61 7.97
N MET A 215 -14.15 0.71 8.42
CA MET A 215 -12.99 0.23 7.67
C MET A 215 -12.08 -0.61 8.55
N LEU A 216 -11.34 -1.54 7.94
CA LEU A 216 -10.24 -2.26 8.56
C LEU A 216 -8.93 -1.62 8.15
N SER A 217 -8.15 -1.15 9.14
CA SER A 217 -6.79 -0.64 8.94
C SER A 217 -5.79 -1.78 9.04
N TYR A 218 -5.06 -2.05 7.96
CA TYR A 218 -4.10 -3.16 7.91
C TYR A 218 -2.96 -2.96 6.91
N LEU A 219 -3.12 -2.17 5.85
CA LEU A 219 -2.01 -1.76 5.01
C LEU A 219 -1.13 -0.77 5.79
N PRO A 220 0.20 -0.74 5.57
CA PRO A 220 1.07 0.07 6.42
C PRO A 220 0.63 1.55 6.50
N LEU A 221 0.41 2.07 7.72
CA LEU A 221 0.16 3.50 7.96
C LEU A 221 1.37 4.39 7.63
N ALA A 222 2.54 3.79 7.41
CA ALA A 222 3.67 4.46 6.80
C ALA A 222 3.49 4.74 5.29
N HIS A 223 2.45 4.20 4.65
CA HIS A 223 2.13 4.40 3.24
C HIS A 223 0.98 5.39 3.07
N VAL A 224 1.14 6.35 2.15
CA VAL A 224 0.14 7.39 1.89
C VAL A 224 -1.25 6.86 1.55
N ALA A 225 -1.37 5.70 0.92
CA ALA A 225 -2.66 5.12 0.55
C ALA A 225 -3.51 4.78 1.79
N GLU A 226 -2.90 4.17 2.83
CA GLU A 226 -3.60 3.88 4.09
C GLU A 226 -3.88 5.17 4.86
N ARG A 227 -2.95 6.12 4.87
CA ARG A 227 -3.17 7.44 5.47
C ARG A 227 -4.29 8.21 4.80
N ALA A 228 -4.34 8.23 3.47
CA ALA A 228 -5.36 8.95 2.72
C ALA A 228 -6.74 8.27 2.82
N ALA A 229 -6.82 6.97 2.51
CA ALA A 229 -8.09 6.27 2.40
C ALA A 229 -8.69 5.87 3.75
N VAL A 230 -7.87 5.62 4.77
CA VAL A 230 -8.32 5.10 6.07
C VAL A 230 -8.20 6.17 7.16
N GLU A 231 -6.98 6.59 7.51
CA GLU A 231 -6.74 7.53 8.62
C GLU A 231 -7.42 8.89 8.37
N THR A 232 -7.05 9.58 7.29
CA THR A 232 -7.56 10.93 7.00
C THR A 232 -9.07 10.94 6.79
N GLN A 233 -9.61 9.95 6.07
CA GLN A 233 -11.04 9.83 5.83
C GLN A 233 -11.81 9.58 7.14
N SER A 234 -11.33 8.68 8.00
CA SER A 234 -11.99 8.37 9.27
C SER A 234 -12.04 9.57 10.20
N LEU A 235 -10.93 10.31 10.30
CA LEU A 235 -10.87 11.54 11.07
C LEU A 235 -11.83 12.61 10.52
N TYR A 236 -11.83 12.81 9.21
CA TYR A 236 -12.58 13.90 8.61
C TYR A 236 -14.10 13.64 8.61
N TYR A 237 -14.51 12.39 8.40
CA TYR A 237 -15.93 12.00 8.31
C TYR A 237 -16.48 11.25 9.52
N GLY A 238 -15.65 10.99 10.53
CA GLY A 238 -16.06 10.50 11.85
C GLY A 238 -16.47 9.04 11.89
N PHE A 239 -15.94 8.19 11.03
CA PHE A 239 -16.32 6.78 11.00
C PHE A 239 -15.36 5.87 11.77
N HIS A 240 -15.85 4.67 12.05
CA HIS A 240 -15.22 3.69 12.91
C HIS A 240 -14.09 2.91 12.21
N LEU A 241 -12.90 2.84 12.82
CA LEU A 241 -11.77 2.03 12.37
C LEU A 241 -11.58 0.79 13.23
N TYR A 242 -11.38 -0.32 12.58
CA TYR A 242 -10.93 -1.59 13.15
C TYR A 242 -9.49 -1.85 12.75
N PHE A 243 -8.74 -2.55 13.58
CA PHE A 243 -7.36 -2.93 13.28
C PHE A 243 -7.24 -4.44 13.14
N ALA A 244 -6.31 -4.89 12.29
CA ALA A 244 -5.92 -6.28 12.23
C ALA A 244 -4.86 -6.56 13.32
N ASN A 245 -5.03 -7.67 14.07
CA ASN A 245 -4.03 -8.04 15.05
C ASN A 245 -2.82 -8.72 14.40
N SER A 246 -3.03 -9.70 13.51
CA SER A 246 -1.94 -10.40 12.82
C SER A 246 -2.40 -10.92 11.45
N LEU A 247 -1.48 -11.49 10.68
CA LEU A 247 -1.85 -12.19 9.45
C LEU A 247 -2.70 -13.44 9.73
N ASP A 248 -2.45 -14.12 10.86
CA ASP A 248 -3.19 -15.33 11.25
C ASP A 248 -4.63 -15.01 11.63
N THR A 249 -4.84 -13.87 12.32
CA THR A 249 -6.20 -13.42 12.74
C THR A 249 -6.90 -12.55 11.71
N PHE A 250 -6.23 -12.23 10.58
CA PHE A 250 -6.72 -11.27 9.60
C PHE A 250 -8.16 -11.55 9.14
N GLN A 251 -8.48 -12.82 8.87
CA GLN A 251 -9.82 -13.20 8.42
C GLN A 251 -10.88 -12.97 9.52
N GLU A 252 -10.53 -13.25 10.77
CA GLU A 252 -11.41 -13.00 11.92
C GLU A 252 -11.60 -11.50 12.14
N ASP A 253 -10.52 -10.72 12.08
CA ASP A 253 -10.55 -9.27 12.23
C ASP A 253 -11.36 -8.60 11.12
N LEU A 254 -11.25 -9.09 9.88
CA LEU A 254 -12.05 -8.62 8.75
C LEU A 254 -13.55 -8.95 8.94
N GLN A 255 -13.87 -10.14 9.45
CA GLN A 255 -15.24 -10.54 9.78
C GLN A 255 -15.79 -9.76 10.97
N ARG A 256 -14.95 -9.33 11.93
CA ARG A 256 -15.34 -8.44 13.04
C ARG A 256 -15.65 -7.03 12.53
N ALA A 257 -14.80 -6.48 11.68
CA ALA A 257 -14.96 -5.15 11.10
C ALA A 257 -16.17 -5.06 10.17
N ARG A 258 -16.41 -6.10 9.37
CA ARG A 258 -17.43 -6.10 8.31
C ARG A 258 -17.44 -4.75 7.58
N PRO A 259 -16.32 -4.38 6.93
CA PRO A 259 -16.12 -3.05 6.40
C PRO A 259 -17.18 -2.71 5.35
N THR A 260 -17.59 -1.44 5.34
CA THR A 260 -18.48 -0.89 4.32
C THR A 260 -17.72 -0.34 3.12
N LEU A 261 -16.43 -0.01 3.35
CA LEU A 261 -15.44 0.32 2.34
C LEU A 261 -14.20 -0.55 2.60
N PHE A 262 -13.65 -1.11 1.54
CA PHE A 262 -12.46 -1.94 1.66
C PHE A 262 -11.45 -1.63 0.56
N PHE A 263 -10.29 -1.13 0.97
CA PHE A 263 -9.16 -0.87 0.09
C PHE A 263 -8.10 -1.95 0.27
N SER A 264 -7.61 -2.50 -0.85
CA SER A 264 -6.58 -3.53 -0.82
C SER A 264 -5.66 -3.50 -2.03
N VAL A 265 -4.57 -4.26 -1.93
CA VAL A 265 -3.64 -4.50 -3.02
C VAL A 265 -4.05 -5.76 -3.81
N PRO A 266 -3.66 -5.89 -5.09
CA PRO A 266 -4.00 -7.02 -5.95
C PRO A 266 -3.71 -8.39 -5.33
N ARG A 267 -2.60 -8.52 -4.61
CA ARG A 267 -2.19 -9.79 -3.97
C ARG A 267 -3.23 -10.33 -2.99
N LEU A 268 -3.87 -9.49 -2.19
CA LEU A 268 -4.91 -9.94 -1.26
C LEU A 268 -6.18 -10.32 -1.99
N TRP A 269 -6.59 -9.56 -3.00
CA TRP A 269 -7.72 -9.90 -3.85
C TRP A 269 -7.52 -11.26 -4.54
N MET A 270 -6.32 -11.50 -5.06
CA MET A 270 -5.95 -12.79 -5.63
C MET A 270 -5.99 -13.92 -4.58
N LYS A 271 -5.43 -13.71 -3.39
CA LYS A 271 -5.45 -14.70 -2.29
C LYS A 271 -6.87 -15.10 -1.92
N PHE A 272 -7.78 -14.14 -1.82
CA PHE A 272 -9.20 -14.43 -1.58
C PHE A 272 -9.85 -15.22 -2.72
N TYR A 273 -9.59 -14.82 -3.98
CA TYR A 273 -10.07 -15.53 -5.17
C TYR A 273 -9.60 -17.00 -5.17
N LEU A 274 -8.32 -17.23 -4.97
CA LEU A 274 -7.74 -18.58 -4.92
C LEU A 274 -8.30 -19.39 -3.74
N GLY A 275 -8.39 -18.80 -2.55
CA GLY A 275 -8.93 -19.47 -1.37
C GLY A 275 -10.40 -19.87 -1.52
N VAL A 276 -11.21 -19.07 -2.22
CA VAL A 276 -12.59 -19.45 -2.55
C VAL A 276 -12.61 -20.55 -3.61
N ASN A 277 -11.79 -20.48 -4.65
CA ASN A 277 -11.72 -21.50 -5.71
C ASN A 277 -11.26 -22.86 -5.20
N ALA A 278 -10.37 -22.90 -4.22
CA ALA A 278 -9.94 -24.14 -3.57
C ALA A 278 -11.12 -24.83 -2.83
N LYS A 279 -11.97 -24.06 -2.14
CA LYS A 279 -13.14 -24.60 -1.40
C LYS A 279 -14.36 -24.83 -2.29
N LEU A 280 -14.53 -24.03 -3.31
CA LEU A 280 -15.64 -24.05 -4.26
C LEU A 280 -15.08 -23.96 -5.70
N PRO A 281 -14.69 -25.08 -6.33
CA PRO A 281 -14.07 -25.10 -7.65
C PRO A 281 -14.90 -24.39 -8.74
N PRO A 282 -14.26 -23.76 -9.75
CA PRO A 282 -14.95 -22.96 -10.79
C PRO A 282 -16.09 -23.69 -11.50
N LYS A 283 -15.95 -25.01 -11.76
CA LYS A 283 -17.04 -25.83 -12.35
C LYS A 283 -18.29 -25.86 -11.45
N LYS A 284 -18.12 -25.98 -10.12
CA LYS A 284 -19.22 -25.94 -9.15
C LYS A 284 -19.79 -24.55 -9.03
N GLN A 285 -18.95 -23.51 -9.02
CA GLN A 285 -19.40 -22.11 -9.03
C GLN A 285 -20.30 -21.84 -10.24
N LYS A 286 -19.86 -22.22 -11.46
CA LYS A 286 -20.65 -22.03 -12.69
C LYS A 286 -22.02 -22.66 -12.61
N LEU A 287 -22.12 -23.88 -12.05
CA LEU A 287 -23.40 -24.57 -11.85
C LEU A 287 -24.28 -23.85 -10.83
N LEU A 288 -23.73 -23.52 -9.65
CA LEU A 288 -24.50 -22.87 -8.57
C LEU A 288 -24.94 -21.45 -8.93
N PHE A 289 -24.10 -20.70 -9.67
CA PHE A 289 -24.40 -19.35 -10.11
C PHE A 289 -25.39 -19.27 -11.28
N SER A 290 -25.64 -20.40 -11.99
CA SER A 290 -26.64 -20.45 -13.04
C SER A 290 -28.09 -20.55 -12.52
N ILE A 291 -28.29 -20.90 -11.24
CA ILE A 291 -29.62 -21.05 -10.62
C ILE A 291 -29.91 -19.78 -9.80
N PRO A 292 -30.87 -18.91 -10.20
CA PRO A 292 -30.99 -17.54 -9.65
C PRO A 292 -31.07 -17.46 -8.11
N VAL A 293 -31.93 -18.24 -7.45
CA VAL A 293 -32.10 -18.22 -6.00
C VAL A 293 -30.86 -18.75 -5.27
N ILE A 294 -30.32 -19.89 -5.75
CA ILE A 294 -29.12 -20.52 -5.18
C ILE A 294 -27.91 -19.59 -5.39
N SER A 295 -27.79 -18.99 -6.56
CA SER A 295 -26.76 -18.03 -6.89
C SER A 295 -26.67 -16.90 -5.86
N SER A 296 -27.79 -16.25 -5.57
CA SER A 296 -27.85 -15.15 -4.59
C SER A 296 -27.41 -15.60 -3.18
N LEU A 297 -27.87 -16.76 -2.74
CA LEU A 297 -27.52 -17.31 -1.43
C LEU A 297 -26.03 -17.68 -1.32
N VAL A 298 -25.49 -18.35 -2.36
CA VAL A 298 -24.08 -18.76 -2.38
C VAL A 298 -23.16 -17.53 -2.44
N LYS A 299 -23.44 -16.57 -3.30
CA LYS A 299 -22.65 -15.32 -3.43
C LYS A 299 -22.63 -14.55 -2.11
N LYS A 300 -23.78 -14.36 -1.46
CA LYS A 300 -23.86 -13.73 -0.13
C LYS A 300 -23.08 -14.50 0.92
N LYS A 301 -23.14 -15.85 0.90
CA LYS A 301 -22.37 -16.68 1.83
C LYS A 301 -20.86 -16.51 1.62
N VAL A 302 -20.40 -16.48 0.35
CA VAL A 302 -19.00 -16.23 0.02
C VAL A 302 -18.55 -14.86 0.54
N LEU A 303 -19.27 -13.79 0.23
CA LEU A 303 -18.95 -12.45 0.72
C LEU A 303 -18.95 -12.37 2.24
N LYS A 304 -19.90 -13.02 2.91
CA LYS A 304 -19.94 -13.08 4.38
C LYS A 304 -18.73 -13.82 4.97
N GLN A 305 -18.32 -14.93 4.35
CA GLN A 305 -17.14 -15.66 4.79
C GLN A 305 -15.84 -14.85 4.57
N LEU A 306 -15.79 -14.03 3.55
CA LEU A 306 -14.72 -13.07 3.33
C LEU A 306 -14.79 -11.84 4.25
N GLY A 307 -15.88 -11.62 4.98
CA GLY A 307 -16.10 -10.41 5.79
C GLY A 307 -16.51 -9.19 4.96
N LEU A 308 -16.88 -9.37 3.70
CA LEU A 308 -17.16 -8.30 2.73
C LEU A 308 -18.67 -8.16 2.39
N ASP A 309 -19.54 -8.78 3.17
CA ASP A 309 -21.00 -8.78 2.93
C ASP A 309 -21.68 -7.43 3.15
N HIS A 310 -21.00 -6.46 3.77
CA HIS A 310 -21.43 -5.07 3.91
C HIS A 310 -20.64 -4.10 3.02
N CYS A 311 -19.64 -4.61 2.29
CA CYS A 311 -18.80 -3.76 1.47
C CYS A 311 -19.58 -3.21 0.27
N ARG A 312 -19.73 -1.88 0.23
CA ARG A 312 -20.39 -1.16 -0.86
C ARG A 312 -19.43 -0.55 -1.86
N ALA A 313 -18.19 -0.37 -1.47
CA ALA A 313 -17.11 0.09 -2.34
C ALA A 313 -15.82 -0.69 -2.03
N ALA A 314 -15.35 -1.43 -3.01
CA ALA A 314 -14.12 -2.18 -2.97
C ALA A 314 -13.10 -1.55 -3.91
N LEU A 315 -11.92 -1.22 -3.40
CA LEU A 315 -10.88 -0.52 -4.14
C LEU A 315 -9.63 -1.38 -4.23
N THR A 316 -8.95 -1.31 -5.37
CA THR A 316 -7.63 -1.93 -5.57
C THR A 316 -6.67 -0.92 -6.19
N GLY A 317 -5.42 -0.93 -5.73
CA GLY A 317 -4.41 -0.01 -6.23
C GLY A 317 -2.99 -0.53 -6.02
N ALA A 318 -2.02 0.33 -6.27
CA ALA A 318 -0.58 0.07 -6.17
C ALA A 318 0.01 -0.87 -7.23
N ALA A 319 -0.78 -1.75 -7.86
CA ALA A 319 -0.41 -2.59 -9.00
C ALA A 319 -1.66 -2.99 -9.79
N PRO A 320 -1.54 -3.40 -11.05
CA PRO A 320 -2.66 -3.91 -11.85
C PRO A 320 -3.26 -5.20 -11.28
N LEU A 321 -4.55 -5.42 -11.52
CA LEU A 321 -5.25 -6.66 -11.20
C LEU A 321 -5.85 -7.24 -12.49
N SER A 322 -5.80 -8.57 -12.65
CA SER A 322 -6.30 -9.20 -13.88
C SER A 322 -7.80 -8.99 -14.08
N ALA A 323 -8.20 -8.84 -15.35
CA ALA A 323 -9.59 -8.67 -15.75
C ALA A 323 -10.48 -9.83 -15.27
N GLU A 324 -9.94 -11.05 -15.23
CA GLU A 324 -10.64 -12.25 -14.77
C GLU A 324 -11.04 -12.10 -13.28
N ILE A 325 -10.11 -11.70 -12.43
CA ILE A 325 -10.35 -11.53 -10.99
C ILE A 325 -11.37 -10.40 -10.75
N ILE A 326 -11.22 -9.27 -11.44
CA ILE A 326 -12.20 -8.16 -11.36
C ILE A 326 -13.59 -8.64 -11.78
N GLY A 327 -13.68 -9.38 -12.89
CA GLY A 327 -14.94 -9.96 -13.38
C GLY A 327 -15.55 -10.95 -12.40
N TRP A 328 -14.73 -11.74 -11.72
CA TRP A 328 -15.20 -12.69 -10.71
C TRP A 328 -15.83 -11.98 -9.49
N TYR A 329 -15.19 -10.91 -8.95
CA TYR A 329 -15.75 -10.12 -7.87
C TYR A 329 -17.06 -9.43 -8.28
N ARG A 330 -17.12 -8.88 -9.50
CA ARG A 330 -18.36 -8.31 -10.05
C ARG A 330 -19.47 -9.36 -10.11
N ASN A 331 -19.15 -10.58 -10.52
CA ASN A 331 -20.12 -11.69 -10.51
C ASN A 331 -20.59 -12.04 -9.09
N LEU A 332 -19.76 -11.89 -8.07
CA LEU A 332 -20.19 -12.02 -6.66
C LEU A 332 -21.12 -10.89 -6.20
N GLY A 333 -21.18 -9.78 -6.93
CA GLY A 333 -21.93 -8.57 -6.58
C GLY A 333 -21.08 -7.50 -5.89
N LEU A 334 -19.75 -7.63 -5.94
CA LEU A 334 -18.81 -6.65 -5.42
C LEU A 334 -18.08 -5.95 -6.58
N GLU A 335 -18.40 -4.69 -6.83
CA GLU A 335 -17.71 -3.90 -7.85
C GLU A 335 -16.32 -3.50 -7.33
N LEU A 336 -15.29 -4.12 -7.91
CA LEU A 336 -13.91 -3.83 -7.59
C LEU A 336 -13.39 -2.72 -8.52
N LEU A 337 -12.93 -1.61 -7.94
CA LEU A 337 -12.55 -0.38 -8.63
C LEU A 337 -11.04 -0.17 -8.53
N GLU A 338 -10.38 -0.04 -9.68
CA GLU A 338 -8.96 0.29 -9.73
C GLU A 338 -8.75 1.78 -9.46
N VAL A 339 -7.74 2.09 -8.62
CA VAL A 339 -7.31 3.46 -8.31
C VAL A 339 -5.80 3.59 -8.54
N TYR A 340 -5.37 4.80 -8.87
CA TYR A 340 -3.98 5.13 -9.17
C TYR A 340 -3.56 6.39 -8.45
N GLY A 341 -2.37 6.34 -7.90
CA GLY A 341 -1.68 7.44 -7.26
C GLY A 341 -0.30 7.01 -6.79
N MET A 342 0.46 7.95 -6.27
CA MET A 342 1.81 7.76 -5.79
C MET A 342 2.02 8.55 -4.50
N SER A 343 3.15 8.33 -3.83
CA SER A 343 3.44 9.03 -2.57
C SER A 343 3.49 10.54 -2.76
N GLU A 344 4.01 10.99 -3.88
CA GLU A 344 4.19 12.40 -4.23
C GLU A 344 2.88 13.16 -4.49
N ASN A 345 1.75 12.47 -4.61
CA ASN A 345 0.41 13.09 -4.68
C ASN A 345 -0.57 12.55 -3.64
N PHE A 346 -0.05 12.06 -2.50
CA PHE A 346 -0.80 11.48 -1.39
C PHE A 346 -1.79 10.39 -1.82
N GLY A 347 -1.42 9.60 -2.84
CA GLY A 347 -2.24 8.54 -3.41
C GLY A 347 -3.43 9.02 -4.25
N TYR A 348 -3.51 10.30 -4.58
CA TYR A 348 -4.68 10.92 -5.21
C TYR A 348 -4.39 11.39 -6.64
N SER A 349 -4.79 10.59 -7.61
CA SER A 349 -4.64 10.90 -9.04
C SER A 349 -5.86 10.46 -9.85
N HIS A 350 -6.05 9.16 -10.06
CA HIS A 350 -7.14 8.62 -10.88
C HIS A 350 -7.90 7.53 -10.14
N ALA A 351 -9.18 7.37 -10.48
CA ALA A 351 -10.01 6.29 -9.96
C ALA A 351 -11.08 5.87 -10.97
N ASN A 352 -11.35 4.57 -11.03
CA ASN A 352 -12.58 4.07 -11.61
C ASN A 352 -13.76 4.46 -10.71
N ARG A 353 -14.88 4.81 -11.31
CA ARG A 353 -16.08 5.26 -10.61
C ARG A 353 -17.13 4.16 -10.56
N PRO A 354 -17.94 4.08 -9.48
CA PRO A 354 -19.03 3.11 -9.39
C PRO A 354 -19.95 3.17 -10.62
N GLY A 355 -20.25 2.02 -11.20
CA GLY A 355 -21.09 1.89 -12.40
C GLY A 355 -20.46 2.35 -13.73
N GLN A 356 -19.23 2.87 -13.70
CA GLN A 356 -18.51 3.37 -14.88
C GLN A 356 -17.10 2.78 -15.00
N ALA A 357 -16.80 1.75 -14.22
CA ALA A 357 -15.46 1.18 -14.18
C ALA A 357 -15.10 0.44 -15.47
N ARG A 358 -13.91 0.75 -16.00
CA ARG A 358 -13.31 0.07 -17.16
C ARG A 358 -12.13 -0.76 -16.73
N VAL A 359 -12.23 -2.04 -16.95
CA VAL A 359 -11.16 -3.00 -16.67
C VAL A 359 -9.94 -2.70 -17.54
N GLY A 360 -8.75 -2.70 -16.93
CA GLY A 360 -7.49 -2.36 -17.60
C GLY A 360 -7.23 -0.86 -17.70
N SER A 361 -8.10 -0.04 -17.09
CA SER A 361 -7.90 1.40 -16.91
C SER A 361 -7.87 1.71 -15.41
N VAL A 362 -7.03 2.65 -15.01
CA VAL A 362 -7.02 3.18 -13.63
C VAL A 362 -8.08 4.27 -13.40
N GLY A 363 -9.00 4.43 -14.37
CA GLY A 363 -10.11 5.37 -14.30
C GLY A 363 -9.81 6.75 -14.86
N MET A 364 -10.66 7.69 -14.50
CA MET A 364 -10.55 9.11 -14.91
C MET A 364 -9.84 9.91 -13.80
N ALA A 365 -9.32 11.08 -14.17
CA ALA A 365 -8.77 12.03 -13.23
C ALA A 365 -9.77 12.33 -12.09
N ASN A 366 -9.25 12.31 -10.85
CA ASN A 366 -10.04 12.64 -9.67
C ASN A 366 -10.42 14.13 -9.63
N PRO A 367 -11.43 14.52 -8.88
CA PRO A 367 -11.81 15.94 -8.76
C PRO A 367 -10.61 16.83 -8.42
N GLY A 368 -10.41 17.88 -9.24
CA GLY A 368 -9.31 18.82 -9.08
C GLY A 368 -7.95 18.35 -9.59
N VAL A 369 -7.86 17.15 -10.18
CA VAL A 369 -6.64 16.65 -10.83
C VAL A 369 -6.65 17.04 -12.31
N GLU A 370 -5.58 17.70 -12.74
CA GLU A 370 -5.25 17.90 -14.15
C GLU A 370 -4.25 16.83 -14.59
N HIS A 371 -4.37 16.30 -15.80
CA HIS A 371 -3.49 15.29 -16.33
C HIS A 371 -3.14 15.52 -17.79
N ARG A 372 -1.99 15.07 -18.21
CA ARG A 372 -1.55 15.07 -19.61
C ARG A 372 -0.52 13.97 -19.86
N ILE A 373 -0.29 13.67 -21.12
CA ILE A 373 0.82 12.83 -21.56
C ILE A 373 1.94 13.76 -22.02
N GLY A 374 3.09 13.62 -21.38
CA GLY A 374 4.34 14.33 -21.71
C GLY A 374 5.22 13.54 -22.67
N ASP A 375 6.47 13.98 -22.81
CA ASP A 375 7.46 13.31 -23.64
C ASP A 375 7.69 11.86 -23.20
N GLY A 376 7.94 10.97 -24.17
CA GLY A 376 8.14 9.55 -23.89
C GLY A 376 6.91 8.82 -23.35
N SER A 377 5.71 9.33 -23.60
CA SER A 377 4.43 8.81 -23.09
C SER A 377 4.31 8.89 -21.56
N GLU A 378 5.11 9.73 -20.89
CA GLU A 378 5.05 9.89 -19.45
C GLU A 378 3.75 10.57 -19.00
N VAL A 379 3.09 9.95 -18.03
CA VAL A 379 1.91 10.54 -17.38
C VAL A 379 2.37 11.68 -16.47
N GLN A 380 1.83 12.87 -16.69
CA GLN A 380 2.05 14.04 -15.84
C GLN A 380 0.76 14.47 -15.19
N VAL A 381 0.79 14.75 -13.88
CA VAL A 381 -0.41 15.10 -13.12
C VAL A 381 -0.17 16.34 -12.27
N LYS A 382 -1.21 17.17 -12.12
CA LYS A 382 -1.24 18.26 -11.16
C LYS A 382 -2.42 18.02 -10.23
N SER A 383 -2.13 17.68 -8.99
CA SER A 383 -3.10 17.17 -8.02
C SER A 383 -3.23 18.10 -6.82
N PRO A 384 -4.43 18.30 -6.26
CA PRO A 384 -4.59 18.95 -4.96
C PRO A 384 -3.92 18.16 -3.82
N GLY A 385 -3.62 16.87 -4.05
CA GLY A 385 -2.83 16.02 -3.15
C GLY A 385 -1.31 16.11 -3.35
N GLN A 386 -0.81 16.99 -4.23
CA GLN A 386 0.61 17.08 -4.55
C GLN A 386 1.48 17.45 -3.35
N MET A 387 2.63 16.80 -3.23
CA MET A 387 3.62 17.04 -2.18
C MET A 387 4.09 18.51 -2.16
N VAL A 388 4.56 18.96 -0.99
CA VAL A 388 5.29 20.22 -0.86
C VAL A 388 6.66 20.13 -1.55
N GLY A 389 7.28 18.97 -1.49
CA GLY A 389 8.58 18.64 -2.09
C GLY A 389 9.24 17.47 -1.38
N TYR A 390 10.47 17.16 -1.79
CA TYR A 390 11.30 16.17 -1.08
C TYR A 390 12.11 16.83 0.03
N PHE A 391 12.06 16.26 1.22
CA PHE A 391 12.79 16.74 2.39
C PHE A 391 14.30 16.74 2.13
N LYS A 392 14.96 17.89 2.31
CA LYS A 392 16.40 18.14 2.02
C LYS A 392 16.82 17.77 0.60
N ASN A 393 15.94 17.84 -0.38
CA ASN A 393 16.27 17.52 -1.77
C ASN A 393 15.48 18.39 -2.77
N GLU A 394 15.80 19.69 -2.78
CA GLU A 394 15.17 20.66 -3.68
C GLU A 394 15.49 20.40 -5.16
N GLU A 395 16.70 19.90 -5.45
CA GLU A 395 17.11 19.57 -6.81
C GLU A 395 16.18 18.51 -7.40
N LYS A 396 15.95 17.43 -6.64
CA LYS A 396 15.04 16.37 -7.07
C LYS A 396 13.59 16.84 -7.16
N THR A 397 13.18 17.76 -6.29
CA THR A 397 11.84 18.38 -6.37
C THR A 397 11.67 19.13 -7.67
N ARG A 398 12.67 19.93 -8.09
CA ARG A 398 12.67 20.67 -9.37
C ARG A 398 12.76 19.76 -10.59
N GLU A 399 13.44 18.62 -10.48
CA GLU A 399 13.48 17.63 -11.56
C GLU A 399 12.13 16.98 -11.81
N ASP A 400 11.41 16.63 -10.72
CA ASP A 400 10.17 15.85 -10.80
C ASP A 400 8.93 16.73 -10.99
N ILE A 401 9.02 18.05 -10.83
CA ILE A 401 7.92 18.99 -11.07
C ILE A 401 8.28 19.90 -12.26
N THR A 402 7.39 19.98 -13.24
CA THR A 402 7.55 20.85 -14.40
C THR A 402 7.39 22.33 -14.00
N GLU A 403 7.85 23.27 -14.84
CA GLU A 403 7.73 24.73 -14.58
C GLU A 403 6.26 25.19 -14.40
N ASP A 404 5.32 24.53 -15.08
CA ASP A 404 3.88 24.79 -14.96
C ASP A 404 3.19 23.96 -13.85
N GLY A 405 3.98 23.25 -13.03
CA GLY A 405 3.56 22.61 -11.78
C GLY A 405 3.01 21.19 -11.91
N PHE A 406 3.22 20.51 -13.02
CA PHE A 406 2.86 19.10 -13.17
C PHE A 406 3.95 18.20 -12.57
N LEU A 407 3.53 17.22 -11.78
CA LEU A 407 4.39 16.15 -11.30
C LEU A 407 4.62 15.13 -12.43
N LYS A 408 5.88 14.83 -12.71
CA LYS A 408 6.31 13.73 -13.58
C LYS A 408 6.21 12.43 -12.78
N THR A 409 5.29 11.54 -13.20
CA THR A 409 5.01 10.34 -12.41
C THR A 409 6.06 9.23 -12.57
N GLY A 410 6.82 9.28 -13.65
CA GLY A 410 7.70 8.20 -14.08
C GLY A 410 6.95 6.97 -14.61
N ASP A 411 5.61 7.03 -14.66
CA ASP A 411 4.77 6.00 -15.27
C ASP A 411 4.41 6.43 -16.70
N MET A 412 4.37 5.46 -17.62
CA MET A 412 3.92 5.66 -18.99
C MET A 412 2.43 5.34 -19.10
N GLY A 413 1.71 6.05 -19.97
CA GLY A 413 0.29 5.81 -20.13
C GLY A 413 -0.32 6.45 -21.36
N GLU A 414 -1.60 6.15 -21.54
CA GLU A 414 -2.45 6.67 -22.60
C GLU A 414 -3.77 7.16 -21.99
N ILE A 415 -4.26 8.28 -22.48
CA ILE A 415 -5.57 8.84 -22.12
C ILE A 415 -6.49 8.70 -23.32
N ASP A 416 -7.61 8.00 -23.16
CA ASP A 416 -8.59 7.84 -24.23
C ASP A 416 -9.44 9.12 -24.41
N GLU A 417 -10.26 9.14 -25.49
CA GLU A 417 -11.13 10.27 -25.83
C GLU A 417 -12.17 10.61 -24.73
N GLN A 418 -12.42 9.68 -23.81
CA GLN A 418 -13.34 9.86 -22.69
C GLN A 418 -12.63 10.20 -21.38
N GLY A 419 -11.29 10.36 -21.41
CA GLY A 419 -10.47 10.75 -20.26
C GLY A 419 -10.07 9.60 -19.33
N TYR A 420 -10.20 8.35 -19.75
CA TYR A 420 -9.71 7.21 -18.98
C TYR A 420 -8.21 7.02 -19.21
N LEU A 421 -7.47 6.94 -18.11
CA LEU A 421 -6.03 6.67 -18.10
C LEU A 421 -5.78 5.15 -18.07
N ARG A 422 -4.96 4.68 -18.98
CA ARG A 422 -4.35 3.34 -18.96
C ARG A 422 -2.86 3.47 -18.72
N ILE A 423 -2.36 2.86 -17.66
CA ILE A 423 -0.91 2.77 -17.41
C ILE A 423 -0.35 1.67 -18.32
N THR A 424 0.64 2.03 -19.12
CA THR A 424 1.27 1.11 -20.08
C THR A 424 2.66 0.64 -19.63
N GLY A 425 3.27 1.28 -18.62
CA GLY A 425 4.57 0.86 -18.10
C GLY A 425 5.21 1.89 -17.20
N ARG A 426 6.52 1.75 -16.99
CA ARG A 426 7.36 2.73 -16.29
C ARG A 426 8.49 3.19 -17.19
N VAL A 427 8.75 4.49 -17.18
CA VAL A 427 9.85 5.10 -17.97
C VAL A 427 11.20 4.45 -17.66
N LYS A 428 11.46 4.15 -16.39
CA LYS A 428 12.75 3.57 -15.93
C LYS A 428 12.84 2.05 -16.09
N ASP A 429 11.73 1.36 -16.32
CA ASP A 429 11.69 -0.09 -16.47
C ASP A 429 11.86 -0.53 -17.94
N LEU A 430 11.87 0.43 -18.86
CA LEU A 430 12.15 0.19 -20.26
C LEU A 430 13.55 -0.36 -20.44
N PHE A 431 13.69 -1.48 -21.12
CA PHE A 431 14.99 -1.99 -21.52
C PHE A 431 15.09 -2.22 -23.02
N LYS A 432 16.32 -2.22 -23.54
CA LYS A 432 16.60 -2.52 -24.94
C LYS A 432 17.05 -3.97 -25.10
N THR A 433 16.49 -4.63 -26.10
CA THR A 433 17.03 -5.91 -26.59
C THR A 433 18.35 -5.68 -27.33
N SER A 434 19.14 -6.75 -27.57
CA SER A 434 20.36 -6.69 -28.39
C SER A 434 20.11 -6.21 -29.83
N LYS A 435 18.87 -6.29 -30.31
CA LYS A 435 18.42 -5.80 -31.61
C LYS A 435 18.03 -4.30 -31.60
N GLY A 436 18.22 -3.62 -30.46
CA GLY A 436 17.93 -2.18 -30.30
C GLY A 436 16.45 -1.85 -30.13
N LYS A 437 15.58 -2.84 -29.92
CA LYS A 437 14.13 -2.63 -29.70
C LYS A 437 13.85 -2.44 -28.24
N TYR A 438 12.97 -1.49 -27.90
CA TYR A 438 12.50 -1.28 -26.55
C TYR A 438 11.42 -2.30 -26.16
N VAL A 439 11.51 -2.80 -24.95
CA VAL A 439 10.51 -3.68 -24.32
C VAL A 439 9.95 -3.01 -23.09
N VAL A 440 8.63 -3.01 -22.95
CA VAL A 440 7.91 -2.57 -21.76
C VAL A 440 7.50 -3.81 -20.96
N PRO A 441 8.15 -4.12 -19.84
CA PRO A 441 7.96 -5.41 -19.16
C PRO A 441 6.59 -5.59 -18.51
N VAL A 442 6.05 -4.55 -17.88
CA VAL A 442 4.82 -4.63 -17.08
C VAL A 442 3.60 -5.15 -17.85
N PRO A 443 3.30 -4.71 -19.08
CA PRO A 443 2.20 -5.27 -19.86
C PRO A 443 2.34 -6.77 -20.16
N ILE A 444 3.57 -7.25 -20.31
CA ILE A 444 3.85 -8.67 -20.54
C ILE A 444 3.63 -9.47 -19.25
N GLU A 445 4.13 -8.96 -18.12
CA GLU A 445 3.94 -9.54 -16.79
C GLU A 445 2.46 -9.66 -16.43
N ASN A 446 1.67 -8.65 -16.73
CA ASN A 446 0.22 -8.63 -16.45
C ASN A 446 -0.60 -9.63 -17.25
N ARG A 447 -0.06 -10.15 -18.36
CA ARG A 447 -0.68 -11.20 -19.16
C ARG A 447 -0.41 -12.59 -18.61
N PHE A 448 0.68 -12.76 -17.84
CA PHE A 448 1.03 -14.03 -17.24
C PHE A 448 0.20 -14.26 -15.97
N ASN A 449 -0.68 -15.25 -15.98
CA ASN A 449 -1.62 -15.49 -14.89
C ASN A 449 -1.65 -16.98 -14.50
N HIS A 450 -0.64 -17.41 -13.76
CA HIS A 450 -0.55 -18.81 -13.29
C HIS A 450 -0.80 -18.88 -11.77
N PRO A 451 -1.71 -19.76 -11.28
CA PRO A 451 -2.11 -19.81 -9.87
C PRO A 451 -0.96 -20.17 -8.91
N LYS A 452 0.06 -20.88 -9.38
CA LYS A 452 1.25 -21.24 -8.60
C LYS A 452 2.37 -20.18 -8.68
N ALA A 453 2.22 -19.12 -9.49
CA ALA A 453 3.17 -18.01 -9.54
C ALA A 453 2.85 -17.00 -8.45
N GLU A 454 3.84 -16.69 -7.62
CA GLU A 454 3.73 -15.66 -6.58
C GLU A 454 4.08 -14.28 -7.15
N VAL A 455 5.20 -14.20 -7.87
CA VAL A 455 5.72 -12.98 -8.49
C VAL A 455 6.36 -13.32 -9.82
N VAL A 456 6.22 -12.44 -10.78
CA VAL A 456 6.87 -12.56 -12.09
C VAL A 456 7.70 -11.33 -12.40
N CYS A 457 8.76 -11.51 -13.19
CA CYS A 457 9.63 -10.43 -13.64
C CYS A 457 10.07 -10.68 -15.07
N VAL A 458 9.70 -9.81 -15.99
CA VAL A 458 10.20 -9.82 -17.37
C VAL A 458 11.54 -9.10 -17.41
N ALA A 459 12.57 -9.77 -17.89
CA ALA A 459 13.94 -9.28 -18.01
C ALA A 459 14.53 -9.64 -19.38
N GLY A 460 15.75 -9.22 -19.64
CA GLY A 460 16.44 -9.55 -20.88
C GLY A 460 17.06 -8.32 -21.55
N ALA A 461 17.51 -7.35 -20.79
CA ALA A 461 18.29 -6.22 -21.29
C ALA A 461 19.52 -6.75 -22.05
N ASN A 462 19.74 -6.23 -23.27
CA ASN A 462 20.79 -6.64 -24.19
C ASN A 462 20.70 -8.10 -24.69
N GLN A 463 19.64 -8.85 -24.37
CA GLN A 463 19.37 -10.18 -24.89
C GLN A 463 18.57 -10.12 -26.21
N PRO A 464 18.56 -11.19 -27.04
CA PRO A 464 17.82 -11.21 -28.32
C PRO A 464 16.32 -11.01 -28.18
N GLN A 465 15.75 -11.45 -27.08
CA GLN A 465 14.34 -11.36 -26.69
C GLN A 465 14.22 -11.26 -25.16
N PRO A 466 13.07 -10.81 -24.61
CA PRO A 466 12.84 -10.91 -23.17
C PRO A 466 12.70 -12.37 -22.72
N CYS A 467 12.96 -12.62 -21.43
CA CYS A 467 12.59 -13.83 -20.71
C CYS A 467 11.68 -13.48 -19.52
N LEU A 468 10.93 -14.46 -19.03
CA LEU A 468 10.04 -14.31 -17.89
C LEU A 468 10.56 -15.14 -16.71
N MET A 469 11.01 -14.51 -15.65
CA MET A 469 11.36 -15.16 -14.39
C MET A 469 10.11 -15.29 -13.53
N VAL A 470 9.88 -16.48 -12.98
CA VAL A 470 8.72 -16.82 -12.15
C VAL A 470 9.21 -17.31 -10.80
N LEU A 471 8.84 -16.61 -9.76
CA LEU A 471 8.91 -17.10 -8.39
C LEU A 471 7.61 -17.83 -8.08
N LEU A 472 7.70 -19.12 -7.75
CA LEU A 472 6.54 -19.91 -7.33
C LEU A 472 6.08 -19.54 -5.91
N SER A 473 4.81 -19.76 -5.61
CA SER A 473 4.29 -19.65 -4.24
C SER A 473 5.00 -20.62 -3.28
N GLU A 474 5.01 -20.28 -2.01
CA GLU A 474 5.62 -21.10 -0.97
C GLU A 474 5.04 -22.53 -0.99
N GLU A 475 3.70 -22.65 -1.08
CA GLU A 475 3.04 -23.95 -1.17
C GLU A 475 3.50 -24.77 -2.38
N ALA A 476 3.66 -24.10 -3.54
CA ALA A 476 4.11 -24.79 -4.76
C ALA A 476 5.58 -25.20 -4.67
N ARG A 477 6.43 -24.42 -4.02
CA ARG A 477 7.83 -24.79 -3.75
C ARG A 477 7.90 -25.99 -2.79
N ASP A 478 7.13 -25.96 -1.70
CA ASP A 478 7.05 -27.05 -0.73
C ASP A 478 6.52 -28.36 -1.37
N GLU A 479 5.58 -28.30 -2.29
CA GLU A 479 5.12 -29.45 -3.05
C GLU A 479 6.26 -30.07 -3.89
N LEU A 480 7.04 -29.23 -4.55
CA LEU A 480 8.19 -29.65 -5.36
C LEU A 480 9.32 -30.23 -4.50
N ASP A 481 9.61 -29.62 -3.35
CA ASP A 481 10.63 -30.10 -2.41
C ASP A 481 10.25 -31.46 -1.80
N ARG A 482 8.94 -31.73 -1.66
CA ARG A 482 8.40 -33.05 -1.27
C ARG A 482 8.34 -34.08 -2.40
N GLY A 483 8.84 -33.74 -3.59
CA GLY A 483 8.97 -34.63 -4.73
C GLY A 483 7.77 -34.65 -5.69
N ALA A 484 6.95 -33.58 -5.72
CA ALA A 484 5.91 -33.47 -6.74
C ALA A 484 6.51 -33.44 -8.15
N ASP A 485 5.80 -34.04 -9.11
CA ASP A 485 6.26 -34.10 -10.50
C ASP A 485 6.23 -32.71 -11.15
N ARG A 486 7.36 -32.29 -11.69
CA ARG A 486 7.52 -31.02 -12.40
C ARG A 486 6.86 -30.97 -13.75
N SER A 487 6.62 -32.16 -14.37
CA SER A 487 6.20 -32.27 -15.78
C SER A 487 4.85 -31.58 -16.04
N GLU A 488 3.89 -31.68 -15.12
CA GLU A 488 2.60 -31.05 -15.27
C GLU A 488 2.72 -29.51 -15.18
N LEU A 489 3.44 -29.00 -14.18
CA LEU A 489 3.68 -27.58 -14.01
C LEU A 489 4.47 -26.99 -15.18
N GLU A 490 5.44 -27.71 -15.71
CA GLU A 490 6.22 -27.31 -16.88
C GLU A 490 5.33 -27.16 -18.13
N GLN A 491 4.39 -28.07 -18.33
CA GLN A 491 3.42 -27.99 -19.42
C GLN A 491 2.44 -26.81 -19.22
N GLU A 492 2.03 -26.55 -17.98
CA GLU A 492 1.17 -25.42 -17.64
C GLU A 492 1.86 -24.09 -17.92
N LEU A 493 3.11 -23.92 -17.45
CA LEU A 493 3.92 -22.72 -17.68
C LEU A 493 4.22 -22.50 -19.17
N ALA A 494 4.47 -23.58 -19.91
CA ALA A 494 4.69 -23.51 -21.37
C ALA A 494 3.42 -23.05 -22.12
N ARG A 495 2.25 -23.51 -21.71
CA ARG A 495 0.96 -23.07 -22.28
C ARG A 495 0.68 -21.59 -21.96
N GLU A 496 0.97 -21.18 -20.73
CA GLU A 496 0.82 -19.78 -20.32
C GLU A 496 1.76 -18.86 -21.10
N LEU A 497 3.02 -19.28 -21.33
CA LEU A 497 3.96 -18.56 -22.18
C LEU A 497 3.42 -18.37 -23.62
N GLU A 498 2.79 -19.40 -24.19
CA GLU A 498 2.19 -19.30 -25.52
C GLU A 498 1.02 -18.32 -25.53
N ALA A 499 0.18 -18.31 -24.48
CA ALA A 499 -0.92 -17.37 -24.34
C ALA A 499 -0.42 -15.92 -24.22
N VAL A 500 0.60 -15.68 -23.40
CA VAL A 500 1.24 -14.35 -23.28
C VAL A 500 1.78 -13.88 -24.63
N ASN A 501 2.46 -14.74 -25.35
CA ASN A 501 3.10 -14.41 -26.62
C ASN A 501 2.11 -14.22 -27.78
N ALA A 502 0.88 -14.68 -27.67
CA ALA A 502 -0.13 -14.54 -28.72
C ALA A 502 -0.46 -13.06 -29.02
N ASP A 503 -0.45 -12.22 -27.99
CA ASP A 503 -0.79 -10.79 -28.07
C ASP A 503 0.45 -9.88 -27.98
N CYS A 504 1.68 -10.43 -28.06
CA CYS A 504 2.92 -9.66 -28.04
C CYS A 504 3.41 -9.34 -29.46
N GLU A 505 3.97 -8.15 -29.63
CA GLU A 505 4.74 -7.84 -30.82
C GLU A 505 6.00 -8.74 -30.94
N SER A 506 6.54 -8.89 -32.14
CA SER A 506 7.62 -9.84 -32.40
C SER A 506 8.85 -9.64 -31.51
N HIS A 507 9.17 -8.41 -31.11
CA HIS A 507 10.30 -8.06 -30.28
C HIS A 507 9.99 -8.14 -28.76
N GLU A 508 8.73 -8.19 -28.39
CA GLU A 508 8.23 -8.34 -27.01
C GLU A 508 8.01 -9.81 -26.63
N LYS A 509 7.99 -10.72 -27.63
CA LYS A 509 7.76 -12.14 -27.36
C LYS A 509 8.82 -12.67 -26.41
N VAL A 510 8.34 -13.25 -25.33
CA VAL A 510 9.15 -13.89 -24.30
C VAL A 510 9.72 -15.21 -24.86
N ALA A 511 11.03 -15.39 -24.78
CA ALA A 511 11.71 -16.55 -25.31
C ALA A 511 11.41 -17.83 -24.50
N PHE A 512 11.42 -17.70 -23.18
CA PHE A 512 11.21 -18.82 -22.24
C PHE A 512 10.78 -18.31 -20.86
N VAL A 513 10.26 -19.21 -20.04
CA VAL A 513 9.99 -19.00 -18.62
C VAL A 513 11.14 -19.61 -17.81
N VAL A 514 11.62 -18.92 -16.79
CA VAL A 514 12.57 -19.44 -15.80
C VAL A 514 11.89 -19.55 -14.45
N VAL A 515 11.80 -20.75 -13.90
CA VAL A 515 11.40 -20.93 -12.50
C VAL A 515 12.62 -20.73 -11.63
N VAL A 516 12.61 -19.63 -10.85
CA VAL A 516 13.73 -19.24 -10.01
C VAL A 516 13.66 -19.95 -8.66
N ARG A 517 14.84 -20.20 -8.07
CA ARG A 517 14.97 -20.87 -6.78
C ARG A 517 14.93 -19.89 -5.61
N GLU A 518 15.68 -18.79 -5.74
CA GLU A 518 15.85 -17.80 -4.68
C GLU A 518 14.54 -17.04 -4.45
N PRO A 519 14.00 -17.06 -3.23
CA PRO A 519 12.87 -16.20 -2.89
C PRO A 519 13.24 -14.72 -3.02
N TRP A 520 12.38 -13.95 -3.67
CA TRP A 520 12.55 -12.50 -3.71
C TRP A 520 11.93 -11.90 -2.46
N THR A 521 12.77 -11.24 -1.67
CA THR A 521 12.37 -10.70 -0.36
C THR A 521 12.83 -9.24 -0.20
N MET A 522 12.41 -8.60 0.88
CA MET A 522 12.90 -7.28 1.24
C MET A 522 14.32 -7.34 1.77
N GLU A 523 14.67 -8.42 2.49
CA GLU A 523 15.97 -8.65 3.12
C GLU A 523 17.08 -8.76 2.07
N ASN A 524 16.83 -9.47 0.96
CA ASN A 524 17.79 -9.55 -0.15
C ASN A 524 17.67 -8.37 -1.14
N GLY A 525 16.82 -7.40 -0.84
CA GLY A 525 16.66 -6.18 -1.61
C GLY A 525 15.91 -6.33 -2.94
N MET A 526 15.37 -7.49 -3.27
CA MET A 526 14.66 -7.75 -4.52
C MET A 526 13.22 -7.24 -4.51
N LEU A 527 12.64 -7.03 -3.33
CA LEU A 527 11.34 -6.40 -3.16
C LEU A 527 11.46 -5.06 -2.41
N THR A 528 10.49 -4.18 -2.66
CA THR A 528 10.30 -2.97 -1.85
C THR A 528 9.52 -3.30 -0.57
N PRO A 529 9.47 -2.40 0.46
CA PRO A 529 8.59 -2.55 1.62
C PRO A 529 7.10 -2.70 1.28
N THR A 530 6.70 -2.29 0.08
CA THR A 530 5.34 -2.47 -0.46
C THR A 530 5.20 -3.70 -1.35
N MET A 531 6.15 -4.65 -1.28
CA MET A 531 6.17 -5.92 -2.01
C MET A 531 6.22 -5.77 -3.55
N LYS A 532 6.71 -4.64 -4.05
CA LYS A 532 6.95 -4.45 -5.49
C LYS A 532 8.36 -4.93 -5.84
N ILE A 533 8.51 -5.54 -7.03
CA ILE A 533 9.83 -5.97 -7.52
C ILE A 533 10.77 -4.78 -7.76
N LYS A 534 12.02 -4.95 -7.41
CA LYS A 534 13.12 -4.07 -7.84
C LYS A 534 13.82 -4.73 -9.02
N ARG A 535 13.29 -4.50 -10.21
CA ARG A 535 13.72 -5.17 -11.45
C ARG A 535 15.23 -5.13 -11.67
N ASN A 536 15.85 -3.97 -11.50
CA ASN A 536 17.29 -3.79 -11.65
C ASN A 536 18.09 -4.72 -10.70
N VAL A 537 17.65 -4.88 -9.45
CA VAL A 537 18.33 -5.76 -8.48
C VAL A 537 18.17 -7.22 -8.88
N ILE A 538 16.98 -7.60 -9.34
CA ILE A 538 16.70 -8.96 -9.83
C ILE A 538 17.53 -9.24 -11.10
N GLU A 539 17.55 -8.34 -12.07
CA GLU A 539 18.33 -8.49 -13.29
C GLU A 539 19.83 -8.59 -12.99
N ASP A 540 20.37 -7.74 -12.12
CA ASP A 540 21.77 -7.76 -11.73
C ASP A 540 22.14 -9.09 -11.05
N PHE A 541 21.27 -9.62 -10.19
CA PHE A 541 21.49 -10.90 -9.52
C PHE A 541 21.55 -12.07 -10.51
N TYR A 542 20.66 -12.09 -11.49
CA TYR A 542 20.58 -13.17 -12.48
C TYR A 542 21.41 -12.93 -13.75
N ASN A 543 22.02 -11.77 -13.90
CA ASN A 543 22.72 -11.36 -15.13
C ASN A 543 23.72 -12.42 -15.62
N ARG A 544 24.50 -13.02 -14.70
CA ARG A 544 25.49 -14.05 -15.04
C ARG A 544 24.89 -15.37 -15.54
N LYS A 545 23.62 -15.63 -15.23
CA LYS A 545 22.90 -16.87 -15.64
C LYS A 545 22.12 -16.66 -16.92
N MET A 546 21.84 -15.43 -17.32
CA MET A 546 21.01 -15.16 -18.49
C MET A 546 21.59 -15.74 -19.78
N ASP A 547 22.87 -15.56 -20.06
CA ASP A 547 23.51 -16.09 -21.26
C ASP A 547 23.42 -17.64 -21.32
N GLU A 548 23.57 -18.30 -20.17
CA GLU A 548 23.39 -19.75 -20.04
C GLU A 548 21.95 -20.16 -20.32
N TRP A 549 20.97 -19.44 -19.78
CA TRP A 549 19.57 -19.73 -20.01
C TRP A 549 19.18 -19.53 -21.47
N PHE A 550 19.65 -18.46 -22.11
CA PHE A 550 19.41 -18.23 -23.54
C PHE A 550 20.05 -19.29 -24.45
N ALA A 551 21.12 -19.94 -23.99
CA ALA A 551 21.73 -21.07 -24.70
C ALA A 551 20.95 -22.39 -24.59
N ARG A 552 20.05 -22.51 -23.59
CA ARG A 552 19.23 -23.70 -23.38
C ARG A 552 17.98 -23.62 -24.24
N ASN A 553 17.93 -24.19 -25.38
CA ASN A 553 16.77 -24.18 -26.30
C ASN A 553 15.51 -24.88 -25.70
N ALA A 554 14.97 -24.35 -24.58
CA ALA A 554 13.84 -24.87 -23.82
C ALA A 554 12.81 -23.78 -23.57
N LYS A 555 11.51 -24.14 -23.54
CA LYS A 555 10.43 -23.17 -23.23
C LYS A 555 10.31 -22.85 -21.73
N VAL A 556 10.65 -23.82 -20.89
CA VAL A 556 10.67 -23.68 -19.43
C VAL A 556 12.03 -24.14 -18.92
N ILE A 557 12.64 -23.33 -18.08
CA ILE A 557 13.96 -23.58 -17.50
C ILE A 557 13.79 -23.58 -15.98
N TRP A 558 14.35 -24.58 -15.34
CA TRP A 558 14.47 -24.64 -13.89
C TRP A 558 15.87 -24.20 -13.48
N GLU A 559 15.95 -23.26 -12.56
CA GLU A 559 17.22 -22.81 -12.00
C GLU A 559 17.86 -23.88 -11.10
N PHE A 560 17.09 -24.89 -10.65
CA PHE A 560 17.46 -25.93 -9.68
C PHE A 560 17.06 -27.34 -10.09
#